data_be5da9460bf9119b1d91d8d96ba2f803
#
_entry.id   be5da9460bf9119b1d91d8d96ba2f803
#
_cell.length_a   1.000
_cell.length_b   1.000
_cell.length_c   1.000
_cell.angle_alpha   90.00
_cell.angle_beta   90.00
_cell.angle_gamma   90.00
#
_symmetry.space_group_name_H-M   'P 1'
#
loop_
_entity.id
_entity.type
_entity.pdbx_description
1 polymer ?
#
loop_
_entity_poly.entity_id
_entity_poly.type
_entity_poly.pdbx_seq_one_letter_code
_entity_poly.pdbx_strand_id
1 'polypeptide(L)'
;MERCTVKYEFLLFDADGTLFDFLKCEEMALRIAMKNIGVDIDDEGVALYSAINDGMWKALERGEIDKDSLRVERFRQFGAQYGFDTDFNALSLNYTDRLAMQNYPIDGAEEICGRLYGKAKMYVITNGIEYVQKNRFATSPLKDFFEKLFISGEIGFEKPDRRFFEAVERDIPDFDVKKALVIGDSLTSDMAGGIGYGIDCCWYNPNGKTTDLPVKYIVSDLSEIENIVFGE
;
A
#
# COMPACT_ATOMS: atom_id res chain seq x y z
N MET A 1 26.58 16.04 20.33
CA MET A 1 25.31 15.85 19.65
C MET A 1 24.50 14.89 20.49
N GLU A 2 23.49 15.38 21.20
CA GLU A 2 22.54 14.52 21.88
C GLU A 2 21.85 13.69 20.81
N ARG A 3 21.89 12.37 20.95
CA ARG A 3 21.08 11.47 20.11
C ARG A 3 19.64 11.74 20.52
N CYS A 4 18.87 12.36 19.64
CA CYS A 4 17.43 12.43 19.81
C CYS A 4 16.93 10.98 19.88
N THR A 5 16.50 10.54 21.07
CA THR A 5 16.02 9.18 21.26
C THR A 5 14.63 9.09 20.64
N VAL A 6 14.51 8.35 19.56
CA VAL A 6 13.19 8.05 18.97
C VAL A 6 12.47 7.01 19.82
N LYS A 7 11.15 7.13 19.90
CA LYS A 7 10.28 6.14 20.54
C LYS A 7 10.16 4.87 19.70
N TYR A 8 10.09 5.05 18.38
CA TYR A 8 10.03 3.95 17.42
C TYR A 8 11.28 3.96 16.53
N GLU A 9 12.03 2.86 16.56
CA GLU A 9 13.27 2.68 15.80
C GLU A 9 13.00 2.05 14.42
N PHE A 10 11.89 1.28 14.29
CA PHE A 10 11.50 0.54 13.07
C PHE A 10 10.13 1.02 12.60
N LEU A 11 10.10 1.65 11.43
CA LEU A 11 8.86 2.16 10.83
C LEU A 11 8.49 1.30 9.63
N LEU A 12 7.33 0.66 9.70
CA LEU A 12 6.81 -0.23 8.67
C LEU A 12 5.65 0.48 7.95
N PHE A 13 5.97 1.10 6.83
CA PHE A 13 4.98 1.85 6.04
C PHE A 13 4.27 0.96 5.04
N ASP A 14 2.97 1.02 4.96
CA ASP A 14 2.26 0.58 3.78
C ASP A 14 2.55 1.49 2.58
N ALA A 15 2.33 0.96 1.37
CA ALA A 15 2.61 1.68 0.13
C ALA A 15 1.39 2.42 -0.43
N ASP A 16 0.34 1.67 -0.76
CA ASP A 16 -0.81 2.14 -1.54
C ASP A 16 -1.89 2.75 -0.64
N GLY A 17 -2.18 4.04 -0.77
CA GLY A 17 -3.08 4.75 0.13
C GLY A 17 -2.38 5.38 1.34
N THR A 18 -1.08 5.11 1.53
CA THR A 18 -0.26 5.66 2.62
C THR A 18 0.91 6.48 2.10
N LEU A 19 1.76 5.90 1.26
CA LEU A 19 2.89 6.60 0.63
C LEU A 19 2.55 7.08 -0.78
N PHE A 20 1.77 6.30 -1.52
CA PHE A 20 1.34 6.65 -2.88
C PHE A 20 -0.18 6.87 -2.94
N ASP A 21 -0.56 7.91 -3.67
CA ASP A 21 -1.95 8.15 -4.07
C ASP A 21 -2.36 7.06 -5.07
N PHE A 22 -2.84 5.93 -4.50
CA PHE A 22 -3.21 4.77 -5.29
C PHE A 22 -4.35 5.07 -6.26
N LEU A 23 -5.36 5.84 -5.85
CA LEU A 23 -6.51 6.15 -6.71
C LEU A 23 -6.07 6.93 -7.95
N LYS A 24 -5.19 7.89 -7.79
CA LYS A 24 -4.59 8.62 -8.91
C LYS A 24 -3.72 7.73 -9.79
N CYS A 25 -2.88 6.89 -9.19
CA CYS A 25 -2.06 5.93 -9.94
C CYS A 25 -2.94 4.95 -10.74
N GLU A 26 -3.99 4.42 -10.12
CA GLU A 26 -4.97 3.52 -10.70
C GLU A 26 -5.69 4.16 -11.90
N GLU A 27 -6.25 5.36 -11.70
CA GLU A 27 -6.95 6.11 -12.75
C GLU A 27 -6.06 6.34 -13.97
N MET A 28 -4.84 6.86 -13.75
CA MET A 28 -3.90 7.15 -14.84
C MET A 28 -3.52 5.88 -15.61
N ALA A 29 -3.25 4.79 -14.91
CA ALA A 29 -2.95 3.50 -15.52
C ALA A 29 -4.13 2.95 -16.32
N LEU A 30 -5.34 3.03 -15.73
CA LEU A 30 -6.56 2.54 -16.35
C LEU A 30 -6.87 3.30 -17.65
N ARG A 31 -6.89 4.62 -17.61
CA ARG A 31 -7.17 5.45 -18.80
C ARG A 31 -6.22 5.14 -19.96
N ILE A 32 -4.92 4.96 -19.66
CA ILE A 32 -3.92 4.59 -20.68
C ILE A 32 -4.20 3.18 -21.21
N ALA A 33 -4.46 2.21 -20.34
CA ALA A 33 -4.70 0.82 -20.73
C ALA A 33 -5.97 0.68 -21.59
N MET A 34 -7.04 1.37 -21.22
CA MET A 34 -8.30 1.38 -21.96
C MET A 34 -8.16 2.05 -23.34
N LYS A 35 -7.46 3.18 -23.40
CA LYS A 35 -7.16 3.86 -24.68
C LYS A 35 -6.38 2.95 -25.64
N ASN A 36 -5.47 2.13 -25.13
CA ASN A 36 -4.67 1.20 -25.93
C ASN A 36 -5.51 0.11 -26.61
N ILE A 37 -6.69 -0.20 -26.07
CA ILE A 37 -7.67 -1.13 -26.68
C ILE A 37 -8.78 -0.40 -27.45
N GLY A 38 -8.68 0.93 -27.61
CA GLY A 38 -9.65 1.74 -28.35
C GLY A 38 -10.93 2.06 -27.58
N VAL A 39 -10.94 1.92 -26.25
CA VAL A 39 -12.06 2.26 -25.39
C VAL A 39 -11.77 3.55 -24.63
N ASP A 40 -12.55 4.59 -24.88
CA ASP A 40 -12.51 5.80 -24.08
C ASP A 40 -13.41 5.63 -22.86
N ILE A 41 -12.84 5.90 -21.66
CA ILE A 41 -13.60 5.83 -20.41
C ILE A 41 -13.72 7.23 -19.80
N ASP A 42 -14.91 7.50 -19.25
CA ASP A 42 -15.21 8.69 -18.47
C ASP A 42 -14.93 8.49 -16.98
N ASP A 43 -15.27 9.49 -16.17
CA ASP A 43 -15.08 9.42 -14.72
C ASP A 43 -16.00 8.39 -14.06
N GLU A 44 -17.18 8.12 -14.63
CA GLU A 44 -18.08 7.07 -14.14
C GLU A 44 -17.46 5.68 -14.39
N GLY A 45 -16.82 5.48 -15.54
CA GLY A 45 -16.08 4.24 -15.85
C GLY A 45 -14.88 4.04 -14.91
N VAL A 46 -14.15 5.10 -14.58
CA VAL A 46 -13.06 5.04 -13.60
C VAL A 46 -13.59 4.66 -12.23
N ALA A 47 -14.65 5.30 -11.75
CA ALA A 47 -15.28 5.00 -10.47
C ALA A 47 -15.81 3.57 -10.40
N LEU A 48 -16.42 3.08 -11.47
CA LEU A 48 -16.89 1.70 -11.56
C LEU A 48 -15.73 0.69 -11.45
N TYR A 49 -14.65 0.92 -12.21
CA TYR A 49 -13.49 0.04 -12.13
C TYR A 49 -12.88 0.05 -10.73
N SER A 50 -12.69 1.22 -10.12
CA SER A 50 -12.12 1.35 -8.78
C SER A 50 -12.96 0.61 -7.74
N ALA A 51 -14.30 0.68 -7.82
CA ALA A 51 -15.19 -0.07 -6.94
C ALA A 51 -15.06 -1.60 -7.13
N ILE A 52 -14.97 -2.07 -8.38
CA ILE A 52 -14.74 -3.49 -8.68
C ILE A 52 -13.38 -3.93 -8.13
N ASN A 53 -12.34 -3.15 -8.39
CA ASN A 53 -10.98 -3.47 -7.93
C ASN A 53 -10.90 -3.55 -6.40
N ASP A 54 -11.46 -2.59 -5.67
CA ASP A 54 -11.55 -2.62 -4.21
C ASP A 54 -12.29 -3.87 -3.70
N GLY A 55 -13.42 -4.21 -4.33
CA GLY A 55 -14.16 -5.44 -4.02
C GLY A 55 -13.34 -6.70 -4.22
N MET A 56 -12.54 -6.76 -5.28
CA MET A 56 -11.67 -7.91 -5.59
C MET A 56 -10.51 -8.04 -4.60
N TRP A 57 -9.88 -6.93 -4.18
CA TRP A 57 -8.86 -6.95 -3.14
C TRP A 57 -9.41 -7.41 -1.79
N LYS A 58 -10.61 -6.96 -1.41
CA LYS A 58 -11.31 -7.44 -0.21
C LYS A 58 -11.65 -8.94 -0.29
N ALA A 59 -12.01 -9.44 -1.47
CA ALA A 59 -12.24 -10.88 -1.69
C ALA A 59 -10.93 -11.69 -1.53
N LEU A 60 -9.81 -11.16 -2.01
CA LEU A 60 -8.48 -11.75 -1.79
C LEU A 60 -8.14 -11.82 -0.29
N GLU A 61 -8.32 -10.74 0.46
CA GLU A 61 -8.10 -10.70 1.92
C GLU A 61 -8.94 -11.75 2.68
N ARG A 62 -10.15 -12.07 2.17
CA ARG A 62 -10.99 -13.14 2.73
C ARG A 62 -10.65 -14.54 2.22
N GLY A 63 -9.67 -14.67 1.32
CA GLY A 63 -9.27 -15.95 0.72
C GLY A 63 -10.29 -16.50 -0.29
N GLU A 64 -11.19 -15.69 -0.82
CA GLU A 64 -12.23 -16.07 -1.78
C GLU A 64 -11.70 -16.17 -3.22
N ILE A 65 -10.59 -15.51 -3.50
CA ILE A 65 -9.92 -15.49 -4.80
C ILE A 65 -8.41 -15.45 -4.58
N ASP A 66 -7.64 -15.97 -5.54
CA ASP A 66 -6.19 -15.80 -5.57
C ASP A 66 -5.79 -14.54 -6.37
N LYS A 67 -4.54 -14.12 -6.21
CA LYS A 67 -4.02 -12.88 -6.81
C LYS A 67 -3.96 -12.92 -8.34
N ASP A 68 -3.68 -14.07 -8.92
CA ASP A 68 -3.60 -14.21 -10.39
C ASP A 68 -5.00 -14.12 -11.01
N SER A 69 -5.97 -14.78 -10.40
CA SER A 69 -7.38 -14.69 -10.79
C SER A 69 -7.92 -13.26 -10.63
N LEU A 70 -7.64 -12.60 -9.49
CA LEU A 70 -8.02 -11.19 -9.24
C LEU A 70 -7.58 -10.28 -10.37
N ARG A 71 -6.33 -10.40 -10.83
CA ARG A 71 -5.74 -9.51 -11.84
C ARG A 71 -6.51 -9.50 -13.16
N VAL A 72 -7.14 -10.60 -13.54
CA VAL A 72 -7.89 -10.73 -14.78
C VAL A 72 -9.38 -10.50 -14.56
N GLU A 73 -9.92 -11.08 -13.48
CA GLU A 73 -11.35 -11.08 -13.20
C GLU A 73 -11.93 -9.67 -12.99
N ARG A 74 -11.18 -8.76 -12.36
CA ARG A 74 -11.59 -7.35 -12.24
C ARG A 74 -11.87 -6.70 -13.59
N PHE A 75 -11.08 -6.99 -14.63
CA PHE A 75 -11.32 -6.47 -15.98
C PHE A 75 -12.46 -7.18 -16.67
N ARG A 76 -12.67 -8.47 -16.43
CA ARG A 76 -13.83 -9.20 -16.95
C ARG A 76 -15.14 -8.64 -16.39
N GLN A 77 -15.18 -8.38 -15.08
CA GLN A 77 -16.33 -7.75 -14.45
C GLN A 77 -16.54 -6.31 -14.94
N PHE A 78 -15.46 -5.56 -15.10
CA PHE A 78 -15.51 -4.21 -15.64
C PHE A 78 -16.07 -4.22 -17.08
N GLY A 79 -15.54 -5.07 -17.96
CA GLY A 79 -16.02 -5.21 -19.34
C GLY A 79 -17.50 -5.58 -19.42
N ALA A 80 -17.94 -6.52 -18.58
CA ALA A 80 -19.34 -6.93 -18.51
C ALA A 80 -20.29 -5.80 -18.07
N GLN A 81 -19.85 -4.92 -17.15
CA GLN A 81 -20.69 -3.83 -16.62
C GLN A 81 -20.58 -2.54 -17.45
N TYR A 82 -19.41 -2.20 -17.95
CA TYR A 82 -19.17 -1.00 -18.75
C TYR A 82 -19.53 -1.18 -20.24
N GLY A 83 -19.61 -2.44 -20.71
CA GLY A 83 -20.10 -2.75 -22.05
C GLY A 83 -19.01 -2.87 -23.12
N PHE A 84 -17.88 -3.52 -22.81
CA PHE A 84 -16.83 -3.85 -23.79
C PHE A 84 -16.34 -5.30 -23.62
N ASP A 85 -15.77 -5.84 -24.71
CA ASP A 85 -15.14 -7.16 -24.71
C ASP A 85 -13.74 -7.05 -25.34
N THR A 86 -12.79 -7.81 -24.81
CA THR A 86 -11.38 -7.82 -25.26
C THR A 86 -10.65 -9.04 -24.72
N ASP A 87 -9.40 -9.23 -25.09
CA ASP A 87 -8.49 -10.13 -24.35
C ASP A 87 -8.17 -9.54 -22.97
N PHE A 88 -8.92 -9.97 -21.95
CA PHE A 88 -8.75 -9.49 -20.57
C PHE A 88 -7.40 -9.85 -19.94
N ASN A 89 -6.73 -10.91 -20.43
CA ASN A 89 -5.36 -11.20 -19.99
C ASN A 89 -4.39 -10.15 -20.51
N ALA A 90 -4.47 -9.83 -21.81
CA ALA A 90 -3.65 -8.79 -22.42
C ALA A 90 -3.92 -7.41 -21.80
N LEU A 91 -5.19 -7.07 -21.53
CA LEU A 91 -5.57 -5.84 -20.85
C LEU A 91 -5.00 -5.76 -19.43
N SER A 92 -5.09 -6.85 -18.66
CA SER A 92 -4.52 -6.95 -17.31
C SER A 92 -3.01 -6.73 -17.30
N LEU A 93 -2.28 -7.32 -18.23
CA LEU A 93 -0.85 -7.11 -18.36
C LEU A 93 -0.52 -5.65 -18.73
N ASN A 94 -1.21 -5.10 -19.73
CA ASN A 94 -1.03 -3.70 -20.14
C ASN A 94 -1.28 -2.74 -18.96
N TYR A 95 -2.39 -2.91 -18.24
CA TYR A 95 -2.69 -2.11 -17.06
C TYR A 95 -1.60 -2.22 -15.99
N THR A 96 -1.13 -3.45 -15.70
CA THR A 96 -0.08 -3.69 -14.71
C THR A 96 1.22 -2.96 -15.08
N ASP A 97 1.60 -2.98 -16.37
CA ASP A 97 2.76 -2.23 -16.88
C ASP A 97 2.57 -0.70 -16.72
N ARG A 98 1.36 -0.20 -16.99
CA ARG A 98 1.06 1.23 -16.80
C ARG A 98 1.06 1.62 -15.33
N LEU A 99 0.49 0.80 -14.46
CA LEU A 99 0.46 1.04 -13.02
C LEU A 99 1.89 1.06 -12.42
N ALA A 100 2.77 0.19 -12.90
CA ALA A 100 4.17 0.15 -12.47
C ALA A 100 4.95 1.43 -12.79
N MET A 101 4.46 2.25 -13.73
CA MET A 101 5.04 3.54 -14.11
C MET A 101 4.45 4.73 -13.33
N GLN A 102 3.38 4.53 -12.55
CA GLN A 102 2.73 5.59 -11.78
C GLN A 102 3.31 5.64 -10.37
N ASN A 103 3.91 6.75 -9.99
CA ASN A 103 4.59 6.91 -8.71
C ASN A 103 4.25 8.24 -8.03
N TYR A 104 2.96 8.60 -8.00
CA TYR A 104 2.48 9.82 -7.34
C TYR A 104 2.50 9.65 -5.81
N PRO A 105 3.44 10.28 -5.06
CA PRO A 105 3.38 10.28 -3.61
C PRO A 105 2.14 11.03 -3.12
N ILE A 106 1.62 10.59 -1.97
CA ILE A 106 0.64 11.38 -1.21
C ILE A 106 1.31 12.67 -0.73
N ASP A 107 0.55 13.75 -0.65
CA ASP A 107 1.03 15.03 -0.15
C ASP A 107 1.65 14.86 1.26
N GLY A 108 2.86 15.37 1.44
CA GLY A 108 3.62 15.22 2.68
C GLY A 108 4.43 13.92 2.82
N ALA A 109 4.23 12.90 1.97
CA ALA A 109 4.95 11.62 2.10
C ALA A 109 6.46 11.76 1.93
N GLU A 110 6.91 12.51 0.94
CA GLU A 110 8.35 12.76 0.73
C GLU A 110 8.93 13.59 1.88
N GLU A 111 8.20 14.59 2.35
CA GLU A 111 8.63 15.46 3.44
C GLU A 111 8.81 14.68 4.75
N ILE A 112 7.82 13.86 5.15
CA ILE A 112 7.92 13.08 6.39
C ILE A 112 9.02 12.02 6.31
N CYS A 113 9.15 11.31 5.18
CA CYS A 113 10.24 10.36 4.98
C CYS A 113 11.60 11.05 5.08
N GLY A 114 11.78 12.24 4.49
CA GLY A 114 13.00 13.02 4.60
C GLY A 114 13.32 13.45 6.04
N ARG A 115 12.31 13.84 6.84
CA ARG A 115 12.48 14.21 8.25
C ARG A 115 12.86 13.03 9.13
N LEU A 116 12.36 11.83 8.83
CA LEU A 116 12.63 10.61 9.59
C LEU A 116 13.92 9.89 9.15
N TYR A 117 14.40 10.19 7.94
CA TYR A 117 15.60 9.57 7.38
C TYR A 117 16.83 9.72 8.27
N GLY A 118 17.51 8.60 8.54
CA GLY A 118 18.67 8.54 9.43
C GLY A 118 18.37 8.67 10.93
N LYS A 119 17.08 8.84 11.32
CA LYS A 119 16.63 8.89 12.72
C LYS A 119 15.92 7.60 13.13
N ALA A 120 15.15 7.01 12.21
CA ALA A 120 14.55 5.69 12.35
C ALA A 120 14.84 4.87 11.08
N LYS A 121 14.79 3.55 11.19
CA LYS A 121 14.89 2.63 10.05
C LYS A 121 13.52 2.48 9.42
N MET A 122 13.42 2.80 8.14
CA MET A 122 12.15 2.76 7.41
C MET A 122 12.10 1.58 6.44
N TYR A 123 10.99 0.90 6.43
CA TYR A 123 10.70 -0.27 5.59
C TYR A 123 9.32 -0.11 4.97
N VAL A 124 9.12 -0.69 3.79
CA VAL A 124 7.81 -0.80 3.16
C VAL A 124 7.25 -2.19 3.38
N ILE A 125 5.98 -2.29 3.75
CA ILE A 125 5.21 -3.53 3.88
C ILE A 125 3.98 -3.48 2.97
N THR A 126 3.90 -4.27 1.91
CA THR A 126 2.82 -4.14 0.92
C THR A 126 2.24 -5.47 0.44
N ASN A 127 0.91 -5.50 0.25
CA ASN A 127 0.20 -6.57 -0.43
C ASN A 127 0.15 -6.39 -1.96
N GLY A 128 0.66 -5.27 -2.47
CA GLY A 128 0.65 -4.94 -3.89
C GLY A 128 1.39 -5.94 -4.77
N ILE A 129 1.16 -5.85 -6.06
CA ILE A 129 1.80 -6.72 -7.07
C ILE A 129 3.30 -6.43 -7.10
N GLU A 130 4.12 -7.46 -6.94
CA GLU A 130 5.58 -7.34 -6.82
C GLU A 130 6.20 -6.50 -7.93
N TYR A 131 5.90 -6.81 -9.19
CA TYR A 131 6.39 -6.08 -10.35
C TYR A 131 6.03 -4.58 -10.28
N VAL A 132 4.80 -4.27 -9.88
CA VAL A 132 4.34 -2.87 -9.73
C VAL A 132 5.12 -2.17 -8.64
N GLN A 133 5.21 -2.75 -7.44
CA GLN A 133 5.85 -2.10 -6.30
C GLN A 133 7.34 -1.85 -6.55
N LYS A 134 8.07 -2.85 -7.07
CA LYS A 134 9.50 -2.70 -7.37
C LYS A 134 9.78 -1.59 -8.38
N ASN A 135 9.02 -1.53 -9.47
CA ASN A 135 9.24 -0.52 -10.51
C ASN A 135 8.83 0.88 -10.04
N ARG A 136 7.69 0.99 -9.32
CA ARG A 136 7.21 2.24 -8.76
C ARG A 136 8.23 2.84 -7.79
N PHE A 137 8.70 2.06 -6.82
CA PHE A 137 9.70 2.54 -5.88
C PHE A 137 11.02 2.89 -6.56
N ALA A 138 11.49 2.10 -7.53
CA ALA A 138 12.74 2.37 -8.23
C ALA A 138 12.77 3.74 -8.95
N THR A 139 11.60 4.25 -9.35
CA THR A 139 11.46 5.54 -10.05
C THR A 139 10.89 6.67 -9.18
N SER A 140 10.51 6.35 -7.94
CA SER A 140 9.93 7.29 -7.00
C SER A 140 10.98 8.18 -6.30
N PRO A 141 10.65 9.41 -5.92
CA PRO A 141 11.48 10.22 -5.02
C PRO A 141 11.64 9.58 -3.64
N LEU A 142 10.78 8.62 -3.27
CA LEU A 142 10.84 7.94 -1.98
C LEU A 142 11.87 6.82 -1.90
N LYS A 143 12.47 6.38 -3.02
CA LYS A 143 13.30 5.17 -3.14
C LYS A 143 14.45 5.08 -2.14
N ASP A 144 15.10 6.21 -1.87
CA ASP A 144 16.33 6.26 -1.09
C ASP A 144 16.07 6.36 0.44
N PHE A 145 14.81 6.47 0.87
CA PHE A 145 14.45 6.55 2.29
C PHE A 145 14.28 5.19 2.95
N PHE A 146 13.98 4.14 2.17
CA PHE A 146 13.62 2.82 2.69
C PHE A 146 14.77 1.82 2.55
N GLU A 147 15.07 1.11 3.65
CA GLU A 147 16.12 0.08 3.66
C GLU A 147 15.71 -1.16 2.85
N LYS A 148 14.43 -1.53 2.89
CA LYS A 148 13.89 -2.70 2.19
C LYS A 148 12.39 -2.59 1.94
N LEU A 149 11.94 -3.21 0.85
CA LEU A 149 10.55 -3.46 0.55
C LEU A 149 10.21 -4.91 0.90
N PHE A 150 9.21 -5.11 1.75
CA PHE A 150 8.61 -6.39 2.05
C PHE A 150 7.32 -6.53 1.26
N ILE A 151 7.35 -7.35 0.23
CA ILE A 151 6.25 -7.52 -0.72
C ILE A 151 5.66 -8.91 -0.52
N SER A 152 4.35 -8.99 -0.31
CA SER A 152 3.66 -10.25 -0.01
C SER A 152 3.89 -11.35 -1.05
N GLY A 153 4.03 -10.97 -2.34
CA GLY A 153 4.33 -11.92 -3.41
C GLY A 153 5.69 -12.61 -3.26
N GLU A 154 6.70 -11.93 -2.69
CA GLU A 154 8.01 -12.53 -2.40
C GLU A 154 8.02 -13.35 -1.11
N ILE A 155 7.23 -12.91 -0.12
CA ILE A 155 7.12 -13.57 1.18
C ILE A 155 6.28 -14.84 1.09
N GLY A 156 5.27 -14.85 0.21
CA GLY A 156 4.29 -15.94 0.08
C GLY A 156 3.11 -15.84 1.05
N PHE A 157 3.03 -14.78 1.84
CA PHE A 157 1.93 -14.48 2.76
C PHE A 157 1.58 -13.00 2.69
N GLU A 158 0.30 -12.69 2.87
CA GLU A 158 -0.24 -11.33 2.78
C GLU A 158 -0.60 -10.79 4.16
N LYS A 159 -0.49 -9.46 4.37
CA LYS A 159 -1.10 -8.82 5.53
C LYS A 159 -2.62 -9.07 5.49
N PRO A 160 -3.28 -9.44 6.58
CA PRO A 160 -2.85 -9.44 7.98
C PRO A 160 -2.24 -10.76 8.48
N ASP A 161 -1.89 -11.72 7.62
CA ASP A 161 -1.35 -13.01 8.06
C ASP A 161 -0.12 -12.82 8.94
N ARG A 162 -0.10 -13.48 10.10
CA ARG A 162 1.00 -13.41 11.06
C ARG A 162 2.35 -13.77 10.42
N ARG A 163 2.36 -14.74 9.48
CA ARG A 163 3.58 -15.22 8.80
C ARG A 163 4.24 -14.13 7.93
N PHE A 164 3.47 -13.14 7.46
CA PHE A 164 4.03 -11.98 6.80
C PHE A 164 4.93 -11.18 7.76
N PHE A 165 4.44 -10.88 8.95
CA PHE A 165 5.18 -10.13 9.96
C PHE A 165 6.34 -10.92 10.57
N GLU A 166 6.22 -12.25 10.68
CA GLU A 166 7.33 -13.13 11.07
C GLU A 166 8.49 -13.08 10.05
N ALA A 167 8.18 -12.97 8.75
CA ALA A 167 9.19 -12.78 7.72
C ALA A 167 9.85 -11.39 7.81
N VAL A 168 9.07 -10.34 8.10
CA VAL A 168 9.60 -8.98 8.32
C VAL A 168 10.55 -8.95 9.52
N GLU A 169 10.13 -9.50 10.67
CA GLU A 169 10.95 -9.58 11.89
C GLU A 169 12.25 -10.35 11.65
N ARG A 170 12.17 -11.52 11.03
CA ARG A 170 13.34 -12.35 10.74
C ARG A 170 14.38 -11.63 9.87
N ASP A 171 13.94 -10.83 8.93
CA ASP A 171 14.79 -10.22 7.91
C ASP A 171 15.34 -8.84 8.31
N ILE A 172 14.83 -8.25 9.39
CA ILE A 172 15.32 -6.97 9.92
C ILE A 172 16.27 -7.22 11.10
N PRO A 173 17.55 -6.85 10.99
CA PRO A 173 18.50 -7.00 12.10
C PRO A 173 18.09 -6.21 13.35
N ASP A 174 18.19 -6.85 14.52
CA ASP A 174 17.88 -6.27 15.83
C ASP A 174 16.45 -5.75 15.98
N PHE A 175 15.51 -6.31 15.20
CA PHE A 175 14.11 -5.90 15.26
C PHE A 175 13.51 -6.11 16.65
N ASP A 176 12.90 -5.05 17.17
CA ASP A 176 12.15 -5.09 18.43
C ASP A 176 10.71 -4.66 18.18
N VAL A 177 9.78 -5.59 18.32
CA VAL A 177 8.32 -5.39 18.18
C VAL A 177 7.83 -4.18 18.98
N LYS A 178 8.41 -3.94 20.18
CA LYS A 178 8.02 -2.81 21.05
C LYS A 178 8.54 -1.45 20.58
N LYS A 179 9.50 -1.46 19.68
CA LYS A 179 10.09 -0.27 19.05
C LYS A 179 9.69 -0.13 17.58
N ALA A 180 8.77 -0.96 17.14
CA ALA A 180 8.22 -0.93 15.78
C ALA A 180 6.88 -0.21 15.75
N LEU A 181 6.60 0.45 14.62
CA LEU A 181 5.34 1.09 14.32
C LEU A 181 4.90 0.71 12.90
N VAL A 182 3.71 0.12 12.78
CA VAL A 182 3.02 -0.03 11.48
C VAL A 182 2.28 1.25 11.18
N ILE A 183 2.49 1.78 9.97
CA ILE A 183 1.84 2.99 9.46
C ILE A 183 1.12 2.62 8.17
N GLY A 184 -0.19 2.74 8.13
CA GLY A 184 -1.00 2.33 6.97
C GLY A 184 -2.42 2.87 7.01
N ASP A 185 -3.13 2.77 5.89
CA ASP A 185 -4.51 3.24 5.73
C ASP A 185 -5.56 2.12 5.86
N SER A 186 -5.14 0.85 5.73
CA SER A 186 -6.05 -0.30 5.76
C SER A 186 -6.29 -0.82 7.17
N LEU A 187 -7.56 -0.83 7.60
CA LEU A 187 -7.96 -1.44 8.87
C LEU A 187 -7.85 -2.96 8.85
N THR A 188 -8.10 -3.59 7.68
CA THR A 188 -8.19 -5.04 7.55
C THR A 188 -6.84 -5.72 7.33
N SER A 189 -5.89 -5.03 6.71
CA SER A 189 -4.55 -5.58 6.45
C SER A 189 -3.48 -5.00 7.39
N ASP A 190 -3.29 -3.67 7.42
CA ASP A 190 -2.22 -3.03 8.18
C ASP A 190 -2.50 -3.03 9.68
N MET A 191 -3.64 -2.44 10.06
CA MET A 191 -3.98 -2.30 11.46
C MET A 191 -4.27 -3.64 12.11
N ALA A 192 -5.11 -4.47 11.48
CA ALA A 192 -5.40 -5.81 11.99
C ALA A 192 -4.14 -6.68 12.07
N GLY A 193 -3.27 -6.61 11.06
CA GLY A 193 -2.02 -7.36 11.02
C GLY A 193 -1.03 -6.92 12.09
N GLY A 194 -0.75 -5.62 12.20
CA GLY A 194 0.17 -5.07 13.19
C GLY A 194 -0.31 -5.33 14.62
N ILE A 195 -1.58 -5.06 14.92
CA ILE A 195 -2.20 -5.34 16.23
C ILE A 195 -2.12 -6.84 16.54
N GLY A 196 -2.51 -7.71 15.58
CA GLY A 196 -2.48 -9.16 15.76
C GLY A 196 -1.06 -9.71 15.96
N TYR A 197 -0.04 -9.02 15.46
CA TYR A 197 1.36 -9.36 15.69
C TYR A 197 1.92 -8.82 17.00
N GLY A 198 1.32 -7.77 17.55
CA GLY A 198 1.75 -7.09 18.77
C GLY A 198 2.61 -5.85 18.54
N ILE A 199 2.58 -5.30 17.34
CA ILE A 199 3.23 -4.04 16.96
C ILE A 199 2.25 -2.89 17.18
N ASP A 200 2.73 -1.75 17.65
CA ASP A 200 1.95 -0.52 17.71
C ASP A 200 1.57 -0.06 16.29
N CYS A 201 0.34 0.46 16.14
CA CYS A 201 -0.18 0.86 14.84
C CYS A 201 -0.58 2.34 14.82
N CYS A 202 -0.30 2.99 13.70
CA CYS A 202 -0.70 4.34 13.34
C CYS A 202 -1.58 4.28 12.08
N TRP A 203 -2.86 4.52 12.23
CA TRP A 203 -3.80 4.53 11.12
C TRP A 203 -3.80 5.90 10.44
N TYR A 204 -3.38 5.92 9.19
CA TYR A 204 -3.53 7.09 8.32
C TYR A 204 -4.98 7.16 7.82
N ASN A 205 -5.71 8.15 8.29
CA ASN A 205 -7.17 8.27 8.11
C ASN A 205 -7.57 9.69 7.69
N PRO A 206 -7.18 10.14 6.49
CA PRO A 206 -7.49 11.51 6.03
C PRO A 206 -9.00 11.76 5.85
N ASN A 207 -9.81 10.70 5.78
CA ASN A 207 -11.25 10.79 5.56
C ASN A 207 -12.08 10.76 6.85
N GLY A 208 -11.46 10.72 8.03
CA GLY A 208 -12.15 10.75 9.33
C GLY A 208 -13.09 9.56 9.57
N LYS A 209 -12.79 8.39 9.02
CA LYS A 209 -13.57 7.16 9.27
C LYS A 209 -13.44 6.74 10.74
N THR A 210 -14.39 5.94 11.23
CA THR A 210 -14.38 5.38 12.59
C THR A 210 -14.00 3.90 12.57
N THR A 211 -13.46 3.39 13.70
CA THR A 211 -13.11 1.98 13.86
C THR A 211 -13.28 1.55 15.31
N ASP A 212 -13.62 0.28 15.53
CA ASP A 212 -13.63 -0.37 16.85
C ASP A 212 -12.29 -1.10 17.14
N LEU A 213 -11.35 -1.12 16.18
CA LEU A 213 -10.03 -1.68 16.41
C LEU A 213 -9.24 -0.82 17.40
N PRO A 214 -8.48 -1.43 18.32
CA PRO A 214 -7.69 -0.71 19.33
C PRO A 214 -6.40 -0.13 18.72
N VAL A 215 -6.56 0.71 17.69
CA VAL A 215 -5.44 1.38 17.03
C VAL A 215 -4.86 2.42 17.99
N LYS A 216 -3.54 2.41 18.14
CA LYS A 216 -2.86 3.26 19.11
C LYS A 216 -2.83 4.74 18.70
N TYR A 217 -2.62 5.01 17.43
CA TYR A 217 -2.58 6.36 16.85
C TYR A 217 -3.46 6.43 15.62
N ILE A 218 -4.15 7.56 15.47
CA ILE A 218 -4.96 7.87 14.29
C ILE A 218 -4.52 9.26 13.85
N VAL A 219 -4.05 9.38 12.62
CA VAL A 219 -3.59 10.63 12.03
C VAL A 219 -4.35 10.93 10.75
N SER A 220 -4.62 12.19 10.49
CA SER A 220 -5.24 12.64 9.25
C SER A 220 -4.22 13.23 8.26
N ASP A 221 -3.04 13.60 8.77
CA ASP A 221 -1.93 14.15 8.01
C ASP A 221 -0.64 13.40 8.34
N LEU A 222 0.16 13.11 7.31
CA LEU A 222 1.40 12.35 7.48
C LEU A 222 2.45 13.08 8.34
N SER A 223 2.40 14.41 8.42
CA SER A 223 3.31 15.21 9.27
C SER A 223 3.15 14.91 10.75
N GLU A 224 1.98 14.43 11.20
CA GLU A 224 1.72 14.07 12.59
C GLU A 224 2.55 12.86 13.06
N ILE A 225 3.04 12.04 12.10
CA ILE A 225 3.86 10.87 12.39
C ILE A 225 5.18 11.27 13.06
N GLU A 226 5.72 12.44 12.74
CA GLU A 226 6.98 12.94 13.34
C GLU A 226 6.88 12.99 14.86
N ASN A 227 5.84 13.60 15.40
CA ASN A 227 5.61 13.72 16.85
C ASN A 227 5.45 12.34 17.51
N ILE A 228 4.76 11.41 16.84
CA ILE A 228 4.58 10.03 17.33
C ILE A 228 5.93 9.31 17.43
N VAL A 229 6.78 9.46 16.41
CA VAL A 229 8.09 8.79 16.35
C VAL A 229 9.04 9.35 17.38
N PHE A 230 9.00 10.66 17.67
CA PHE A 230 9.84 11.29 18.70
C PHE A 230 9.24 11.21 20.12
N GLY A 231 7.95 10.84 20.25
CA GLY A 231 7.27 10.71 21.54
C GLY A 231 6.90 12.05 22.17
N GLU A 232 6.61 13.04 21.31
CA GLU A 232 6.15 14.38 21.71
C GLU A 232 4.62 14.46 21.86
#